data_0ec49b81d3d6f1d8102b0c4d552f9637
#
_entry.id   0ec49b81d3d6f1d8102b0c4d552f9637
#
_cell.length_a   1.000
_cell.length_b   1.000
_cell.length_c   1.000
_cell.angle_alpha   90.00
_cell.angle_beta   90.00
_cell.angle_gamma   90.00
#
_symmetry.space_group_name_H-M   'P 1'
#
loop_
_entity.id
_entity.type
_entity.pdbx_description
1 polymer ?
#
loop_
_entity_poly.entity_id
_entity_poly.type
_entity_poly.pdbx_seq_one_letter_code
_entity_poly.pdbx_strand_id
1 'polypeptide(L)'
;WSGLTVEFVDGSKEDFDIICAATGFWTTFPFFDEDFINFKNLTEVPLFKKMMHEKYENLYFIGLFQPLGCIWPLADYQAKIACLEIIGKYRRPKDMKSAIDHEVKNPHFNFTPGQRHAVEVDYHLFRKELKSELKKAGLDIGKSPAGNKKLYKNFADDLLRIKVS
;
A
#
# COMPACT_ATOMS: atom_id res chain seq x y z
N TRP A 1 -5.65 35.68 -2.71
CA TRP A 1 -6.23 36.12 -1.44
C TRP A 1 -5.34 37.18 -0.77
N SER A 2 -5.91 38.08 -0.03
CA SER A 2 -5.17 39.06 0.75
C SER A 2 -5.75 39.06 2.17
N GLY A 3 -4.92 38.76 3.16
CA GLY A 3 -5.38 38.55 4.54
C GLY A 3 -6.29 37.31 4.63
N LEU A 4 -7.49 37.49 5.19
CA LEU A 4 -8.51 36.42 5.31
C LEU A 4 -9.65 36.58 4.27
N THR A 5 -9.50 37.43 3.27
CA THR A 5 -10.45 37.56 2.16
C THR A 5 -10.17 36.47 1.12
N VAL A 6 -11.15 35.63 0.82
CA VAL A 6 -11.09 34.61 -0.22
C VAL A 6 -11.84 35.09 -1.45
N GLU A 7 -11.21 35.04 -2.61
CA GLU A 7 -11.84 35.22 -3.90
C GLU A 7 -12.14 33.85 -4.52
N PHE A 8 -13.39 33.60 -4.83
CA PHE A 8 -13.84 32.35 -5.47
C PHE A 8 -13.70 32.42 -6.98
N VAL A 9 -13.76 31.25 -7.63
CA VAL A 9 -13.58 31.11 -9.08
C VAL A 9 -14.65 31.89 -9.88
N ASP A 10 -15.82 32.10 -9.30
CA ASP A 10 -16.89 32.92 -9.89
C ASP A 10 -16.69 34.43 -9.73
N GLY A 11 -15.57 34.84 -9.11
CA GLY A 11 -15.22 36.24 -8.85
C GLY A 11 -15.83 36.83 -7.59
N SER A 12 -16.65 36.09 -6.86
CA SER A 12 -17.17 36.52 -5.56
C SER A 12 -16.05 36.59 -4.51
N LYS A 13 -16.23 37.46 -3.49
CA LYS A 13 -15.27 37.64 -2.40
C LYS A 13 -16.00 37.57 -1.07
N GLU A 14 -15.40 36.88 -0.12
CA GLU A 14 -15.92 36.76 1.23
C GLU A 14 -14.78 36.83 2.25
N ASP A 15 -15.03 37.46 3.38
CA ASP A 15 -14.10 37.59 4.49
C ASP A 15 -14.37 36.50 5.52
N PHE A 16 -13.29 35.86 5.99
CA PHE A 16 -13.35 34.78 6.97
C PHE A 16 -12.49 35.11 8.18
N ASP A 17 -12.92 34.69 9.37
CA ASP A 17 -12.12 34.79 10.58
C ASP A 17 -10.98 33.77 10.61
N ILE A 18 -11.25 32.56 10.04
CA ILE A 18 -10.30 31.43 10.00
C ILE A 18 -10.43 30.73 8.66
N ILE A 19 -9.29 30.43 8.05
CA ILE A 19 -9.21 29.59 6.83
C ILE A 19 -8.46 28.30 7.16
N CYS A 20 -9.14 27.15 7.05
CA CYS A 20 -8.57 25.83 7.25
C CYS A 20 -8.26 25.17 5.91
N ALA A 21 -6.97 25.03 5.56
CA ALA A 21 -6.54 24.30 4.37
C ALA A 21 -6.57 22.78 4.63
N ALA A 22 -7.61 22.10 4.14
CA ALA A 22 -7.77 20.64 4.23
C ALA A 22 -7.60 19.99 2.84
N THR A 23 -6.53 20.34 2.14
CA THR A 23 -6.30 20.01 0.71
C THR A 23 -5.69 18.64 0.49
N GLY A 24 -5.45 17.85 1.55
CA GLY A 24 -4.83 16.54 1.48
C GLY A 24 -3.30 16.59 1.41
N PHE A 25 -2.72 15.46 1.04
CA PHE A 25 -1.27 15.27 1.00
C PHE A 25 -0.83 14.74 -0.36
N TRP A 26 0.41 15.06 -0.72
CA TRP A 26 1.09 14.46 -1.84
C TRP A 26 1.91 13.27 -1.36
N THR A 27 1.84 12.14 -2.05
CA THR A 27 2.72 11.01 -1.78
C THR A 27 4.09 11.30 -2.38
N THR A 28 5.08 11.55 -1.53
CA THR A 28 6.45 11.86 -1.95
C THR A 28 7.44 11.01 -1.18
N PHE A 29 8.53 10.63 -1.84
CA PHE A 29 9.65 9.90 -1.26
C PHE A 29 10.94 10.66 -1.52
N PRO A 30 11.22 11.75 -0.78
CA PRO A 30 12.33 12.66 -1.07
C PRO A 30 13.72 12.02 -0.86
N PHE A 31 13.76 10.84 -0.28
CA PHE A 31 14.97 10.05 -0.08
C PHE A 31 15.29 9.09 -1.25
N PHE A 32 14.41 9.01 -2.24
CA PHE A 32 14.69 8.32 -3.50
C PHE A 32 14.98 9.33 -4.59
N ASP A 33 15.97 9.00 -5.45
CA ASP A 33 16.20 9.75 -6.67
C ASP A 33 15.00 9.60 -7.62
N GLU A 34 14.66 10.65 -8.34
CA GLU A 34 13.48 10.66 -9.23
C GLU A 34 13.57 9.58 -10.33
N ASP A 35 14.79 9.24 -10.76
CA ASP A 35 15.07 8.21 -11.75
C ASP A 35 14.93 6.79 -11.18
N PHE A 36 14.99 6.65 -9.85
CA PHE A 36 14.87 5.36 -9.18
C PHE A 36 13.40 4.96 -8.98
N ILE A 37 12.64 5.78 -8.26
CA ILE A 37 11.20 5.60 -8.04
C ILE A 37 10.54 6.98 -8.00
N ASN A 38 9.68 7.23 -8.98
CA ASN A 38 8.93 8.46 -9.04
C ASN A 38 7.42 8.19 -8.96
N PHE A 39 6.80 8.62 -7.86
CA PHE A 39 5.35 8.59 -7.67
C PHE A 39 4.69 9.96 -7.88
N LYS A 40 5.44 10.97 -8.35
CA LYS A 40 4.89 12.27 -8.66
C LYS A 40 3.89 12.13 -9.82
N ASN A 41 2.74 12.76 -9.65
CA ASN A 41 1.67 12.79 -10.66
C ASN A 41 1.07 11.43 -11.07
N LEU A 42 1.32 10.36 -10.32
CA LEU A 42 0.70 9.08 -10.59
C LEU A 42 -0.78 9.12 -10.16
N THR A 43 -1.64 8.72 -11.07
CA THR A 43 -3.05 8.44 -10.77
C THR A 43 -3.26 7.04 -10.20
N GLU A 44 -2.21 6.23 -10.19
CA GLU A 44 -2.19 4.83 -9.79
C GLU A 44 -0.85 4.49 -9.15
N VAL A 45 -0.84 3.52 -8.24
CA VAL A 45 0.40 3.02 -7.62
C VAL A 45 0.79 1.71 -8.30
N PRO A 46 1.85 1.69 -9.14
CA PRO A 46 2.26 0.53 -9.92
C PRO A 46 3.04 -0.48 -9.05
N LEU A 47 2.40 -0.96 -8.00
CA LEU A 47 2.96 -1.93 -7.05
C LEU A 47 1.99 -3.09 -6.87
N PHE A 48 2.47 -4.31 -6.98
CA PHE A 48 1.66 -5.49 -6.67
C PHE A 48 1.25 -5.48 -5.20
N LYS A 49 -0.04 -5.62 -4.94
CA LYS A 49 -0.66 -5.48 -3.60
C LYS A 49 -0.26 -4.18 -2.88
N LYS A 50 -0.06 -3.10 -3.67
CA LYS A 50 0.37 -1.78 -3.17
C LYS A 50 1.66 -1.83 -2.35
N MET A 51 2.50 -2.88 -2.52
CA MET A 51 3.71 -3.06 -1.71
C MET A 51 4.95 -3.54 -2.46
N MET A 52 4.83 -4.32 -3.53
CA MET A 52 5.97 -4.93 -4.22
C MET A 52 6.22 -4.29 -5.57
N HIS A 53 7.43 -3.81 -5.78
CA HIS A 53 7.86 -3.24 -7.06
C HIS A 53 8.18 -4.34 -8.09
N GLU A 54 7.92 -4.05 -9.38
CA GLU A 54 8.20 -4.99 -10.49
C GLU A 54 9.66 -5.43 -10.53
N LYS A 55 10.59 -4.47 -10.42
CA LYS A 55 12.03 -4.68 -10.65
C LYS A 55 12.85 -4.89 -9.36
N TYR A 56 12.41 -4.33 -8.25
CA TYR A 56 13.19 -4.32 -6.99
C TYR A 56 12.65 -5.35 -6.01
N GLU A 57 13.29 -6.52 -5.97
CA GLU A 57 12.82 -7.66 -5.16
C GLU A 57 12.95 -7.43 -3.64
N ASN A 58 13.90 -6.61 -3.22
CA ASN A 58 14.17 -6.34 -1.80
C ASN A 58 13.56 -5.04 -1.30
N LEU A 59 12.67 -4.42 -2.08
CA LEU A 59 12.01 -3.18 -1.73
C LEU A 59 10.51 -3.41 -1.51
N TYR A 60 10.04 -3.02 -0.32
CA TYR A 60 8.65 -3.17 0.08
C TYR A 60 8.08 -1.85 0.60
N PHE A 61 6.89 -1.51 0.16
CA PHE A 61 6.11 -0.38 0.66
C PHE A 61 5.00 -0.91 1.57
N ILE A 62 5.17 -0.78 2.87
CA ILE A 62 4.19 -1.26 3.85
C ILE A 62 3.28 -0.11 4.27
N GLY A 63 1.96 -0.28 4.06
CA GLY A 63 0.98 0.73 4.39
C GLY A 63 0.78 1.82 3.34
N LEU A 64 1.30 1.66 2.12
CA LEU A 64 1.08 2.61 1.01
C LEU A 64 -0.30 2.39 0.37
N PHE A 65 -1.34 2.48 1.17
CA PHE A 65 -2.74 2.40 0.75
C PHE A 65 -3.64 3.08 1.78
N GLN A 66 -4.82 3.50 1.36
CA GLN A 66 -5.81 4.18 2.20
C GLN A 66 -7.16 3.48 2.12
N PRO A 67 -7.54 2.64 3.12
CA PRO A 67 -8.86 2.06 3.19
C PRO A 67 -9.84 3.00 3.87
N LEU A 68 -11.11 2.84 3.61
CA LEU A 68 -12.16 3.34 4.51
C LEU A 68 -12.17 2.48 5.78
N GLY A 69 -11.39 2.88 6.79
CA GLY A 69 -11.24 2.14 8.04
C GLY A 69 -9.80 2.09 8.55
N CYS A 70 -9.52 1.08 9.38
CA CYS A 70 -8.22 0.95 10.02
C CYS A 70 -7.16 0.35 9.07
N ILE A 71 -6.05 1.05 8.88
CA ILE A 71 -4.93 0.62 8.02
C ILE A 71 -4.11 -0.53 8.63
N TRP A 72 -3.95 -0.56 9.96
CA TRP A 72 -3.00 -1.42 10.65
C TRP A 72 -3.15 -2.93 10.39
N PRO A 73 -4.37 -3.52 10.39
CA PRO A 73 -4.50 -4.95 10.12
C PRO A 73 -4.08 -5.35 8.70
N LEU A 74 -4.24 -4.44 7.73
CA LEU A 74 -3.86 -4.68 6.34
C LEU A 74 -2.34 -4.53 6.16
N ALA A 75 -1.75 -3.52 6.80
CA ALA A 75 -0.30 -3.33 6.81
C ALA A 75 0.42 -4.50 7.49
N ASP A 76 -0.14 -5.07 8.57
CA ASP A 76 0.37 -6.29 9.21
C ASP A 76 0.37 -7.49 8.23
N TYR A 77 -0.66 -7.63 7.40
CA TYR A 77 -0.67 -8.68 6.37
C TYR A 77 0.39 -8.46 5.30
N GLN A 78 0.60 -7.22 4.84
CA GLN A 78 1.69 -6.89 3.92
C GLN A 78 3.05 -7.21 4.53
N ALA A 79 3.30 -6.81 5.78
CA ALA A 79 4.54 -7.10 6.49
C ALA A 79 4.79 -8.62 6.58
N LYS A 80 3.75 -9.41 6.87
CA LYS A 80 3.85 -10.88 6.89
C LYS A 80 4.20 -11.47 5.52
N ILE A 81 3.62 -10.94 4.44
CA ILE A 81 3.94 -11.39 3.07
C ILE A 81 5.42 -11.07 2.76
N ALA A 82 5.89 -9.85 3.06
CA ALA A 82 7.28 -9.45 2.87
C ALA A 82 8.24 -10.37 3.64
N CYS A 83 7.97 -10.59 4.93
CA CYS A 83 8.77 -11.52 5.73
C CYS A 83 8.78 -12.94 5.18
N LEU A 84 7.65 -13.46 4.71
CA LEU A 84 7.56 -14.78 4.11
C LEU A 84 8.35 -14.87 2.79
N GLU A 85 8.42 -13.81 2.02
CA GLU A 85 9.25 -13.74 0.82
C GLU A 85 10.74 -13.73 1.18
N ILE A 86 11.16 -12.90 2.12
CA ILE A 86 12.55 -12.79 2.59
C ILE A 86 13.08 -14.16 3.05
N ILE A 87 12.25 -14.96 3.73
CA ILE A 87 12.64 -16.32 4.18
C ILE A 87 12.35 -17.42 3.14
N GLY A 88 11.98 -17.06 1.90
CA GLY A 88 11.77 -17.99 0.78
C GLY A 88 10.50 -18.84 0.87
N LYS A 89 9.54 -18.50 1.73
CA LYS A 89 8.26 -19.22 1.88
C LYS A 89 7.12 -18.65 1.02
N TYR A 90 7.24 -17.41 0.58
CA TYR A 90 6.34 -16.80 -0.40
C TYR A 90 7.10 -16.54 -1.69
N ARG A 91 6.43 -16.74 -2.81
CA ARG A 91 6.94 -16.39 -4.13
C ARG A 91 5.98 -15.43 -4.79
N ARG A 92 6.51 -14.27 -5.19
CA ARG A 92 5.77 -13.30 -5.97
C ARG A 92 5.35 -13.87 -7.33
N PRO A 93 4.34 -13.31 -7.99
CA PRO A 93 3.98 -13.72 -9.35
C PRO A 93 5.18 -13.73 -10.30
N LYS A 94 5.27 -14.74 -11.17
CA LYS A 94 6.36 -14.84 -12.15
C LYS A 94 6.35 -13.65 -13.13
N ASP A 95 5.18 -13.21 -13.53
CA ASP A 95 4.95 -12.03 -14.34
C ASP A 95 4.37 -10.92 -13.46
N MET A 96 5.28 -10.18 -12.81
CA MET A 96 4.93 -9.07 -11.92
C MET A 96 4.26 -7.94 -12.68
N LYS A 97 4.71 -7.66 -13.90
CA LYS A 97 4.13 -6.60 -14.72
C LYS A 97 2.66 -6.88 -15.02
N SER A 98 2.37 -8.08 -15.51
CA SER A 98 0.98 -8.49 -15.80
C SER A 98 0.11 -8.47 -14.54
N ALA A 99 0.65 -8.89 -13.39
CA ALA A 99 -0.08 -8.86 -12.12
C ALA A 99 -0.39 -7.43 -11.67
N ILE A 100 0.57 -6.50 -11.79
CA ILE A 100 0.38 -5.08 -11.49
C ILE A 100 -0.63 -4.45 -12.48
N ASP A 101 -0.45 -4.68 -13.77
CA ASP A 101 -1.36 -4.17 -14.82
C ASP A 101 -2.80 -4.64 -14.60
N HIS A 102 -2.98 -5.87 -14.12
CA HIS A 102 -4.30 -6.39 -13.77
C HIS A 102 -4.92 -5.63 -12.61
N GLU A 103 -4.17 -5.33 -11.54
CA GLU A 103 -4.67 -4.56 -10.39
C GLU A 103 -5.01 -3.13 -10.77
N VAL A 104 -4.18 -2.51 -11.60
CA VAL A 104 -4.38 -1.16 -12.12
C VAL A 104 -5.65 -1.07 -12.98
N LYS A 105 -5.91 -2.07 -13.84
CA LYS A 105 -7.10 -2.13 -14.70
C LYS A 105 -8.37 -2.52 -13.95
N ASN A 106 -8.25 -3.11 -12.76
CA ASN A 106 -9.37 -3.56 -11.93
C ASN A 106 -9.30 -2.94 -10.53
N PRO A 107 -9.39 -1.62 -10.41
CA PRO A 107 -9.35 -0.93 -9.12
C PRO A 107 -10.56 -1.31 -8.27
N HIS A 108 -10.43 -1.25 -6.95
CA HIS A 108 -11.55 -1.52 -6.03
C HIS A 108 -12.67 -0.48 -6.14
N PHE A 109 -12.35 0.72 -6.59
CA PHE A 109 -13.28 1.82 -6.79
C PHE A 109 -13.07 2.47 -8.14
N ASN A 110 -14.15 2.84 -8.80
CA ASN A 110 -14.12 3.64 -10.04
C ASN A 110 -14.25 5.11 -9.67
N PHE A 111 -13.16 5.72 -9.23
CA PHE A 111 -13.10 7.17 -9.01
C PHE A 111 -12.67 7.91 -10.26
N THR A 112 -12.97 9.22 -10.28
CA THR A 112 -12.35 10.12 -11.25
C THR A 112 -10.83 10.04 -11.08
N PRO A 113 -10.05 9.88 -12.16
CA PRO A 113 -8.59 9.81 -12.08
C PRO A 113 -8.02 11.00 -11.30
N GLY A 114 -7.21 10.71 -10.29
CA GLY A 114 -6.56 11.72 -9.47
C GLY A 114 -5.58 11.09 -8.48
N GLN A 115 -4.51 11.81 -8.15
CA GLN A 115 -3.47 11.32 -7.24
C GLN A 115 -4.01 10.93 -5.86
N ARG A 116 -5.04 11.63 -5.40
CA ARG A 116 -5.72 11.34 -4.13
C ARG A 116 -6.25 9.91 -4.07
N HIS A 117 -6.78 9.41 -5.20
CA HIS A 117 -7.43 8.10 -5.27
C HIS A 117 -6.47 6.95 -5.62
N ALA A 118 -5.22 7.27 -5.98
CA ALA A 118 -4.22 6.28 -6.38
C ALA A 118 -3.93 5.22 -5.30
N VAL A 119 -4.06 5.60 -4.03
CA VAL A 119 -3.78 4.73 -2.87
C VAL A 119 -5.04 4.15 -2.24
N GLU A 120 -6.23 4.54 -2.67
CA GLU A 120 -7.49 4.08 -2.05
C GLU A 120 -7.76 2.61 -2.38
N VAL A 121 -8.24 1.89 -1.37
CA VAL A 121 -8.62 0.47 -1.47
C VAL A 121 -9.90 0.19 -0.67
N ASP A 122 -10.72 -0.74 -1.17
CA ASP A 122 -11.79 -1.33 -0.36
C ASP A 122 -11.17 -2.23 0.72
N TYR A 123 -11.51 -1.97 1.98
CA TYR A 123 -10.95 -2.69 3.12
C TYR A 123 -11.19 -4.21 3.03
N HIS A 124 -12.42 -4.61 2.70
CA HIS A 124 -12.80 -6.02 2.73
C HIS A 124 -12.24 -6.79 1.54
N LEU A 125 -12.26 -6.19 0.35
CA LEU A 125 -11.67 -6.76 -0.86
C LEU A 125 -10.15 -6.89 -0.70
N PHE A 126 -9.47 -5.83 -0.32
CA PHE A 126 -8.01 -5.83 -0.15
C PHE A 126 -7.57 -6.80 0.96
N ARG A 127 -8.31 -6.85 2.07
CA ARG A 127 -8.09 -7.86 3.11
C ARG A 127 -8.20 -9.28 2.58
N LYS A 128 -9.21 -9.57 1.76
CA LYS A 128 -9.40 -10.88 1.14
C LYS A 128 -8.24 -11.25 0.23
N GLU A 129 -7.77 -10.30 -0.56
CA GLU A 129 -6.62 -10.47 -1.47
C GLU A 129 -5.32 -10.75 -0.69
N LEU A 130 -4.99 -9.93 0.31
CA LEU A 130 -3.80 -10.14 1.14
C LEU A 130 -3.84 -11.48 1.86
N LYS A 131 -5.00 -11.88 2.38
CA LYS A 131 -5.19 -13.22 2.98
C LYS A 131 -5.00 -14.35 1.96
N SER A 132 -5.40 -14.14 0.71
CA SER A 132 -5.16 -15.11 -0.37
C SER A 132 -3.67 -15.29 -0.63
N GLU A 133 -2.90 -14.19 -0.67
CA GLU A 133 -1.45 -14.25 -0.83
C GLU A 133 -0.77 -14.98 0.35
N LEU A 134 -1.17 -14.69 1.58
CA LEU A 134 -0.67 -15.38 2.77
C LEU A 134 -0.98 -16.88 2.75
N LYS A 135 -2.18 -17.25 2.27
CA LYS A 135 -2.56 -18.67 2.13
C LYS A 135 -1.70 -19.41 1.10
N LYS A 136 -1.27 -18.76 0.02
CA LYS A 136 -0.30 -19.34 -0.95
C LYS A 136 1.03 -19.70 -0.29
N ALA A 137 1.44 -18.94 0.72
CA ALA A 137 2.63 -19.22 1.53
C ALA A 137 2.39 -20.19 2.70
N GLY A 138 1.21 -20.79 2.79
CA GLY A 138 0.83 -21.72 3.85
C GLY A 138 0.35 -21.07 5.16
N LEU A 139 0.22 -19.73 5.21
CA LEU A 139 -0.28 -19.03 6.38
C LEU A 139 -1.79 -18.77 6.28
N ASP A 140 -2.58 -19.54 7.00
CA ASP A 140 -4.03 -19.37 7.10
C ASP A 140 -4.40 -18.51 8.33
N ILE A 141 -4.65 -17.23 8.11
CA ILE A 141 -5.04 -16.27 9.16
C ILE A 141 -6.47 -16.54 9.70
N GLY A 142 -7.26 -17.35 8.99
CA GLY A 142 -8.58 -17.79 9.47
C GLY A 142 -8.50 -18.79 10.62
N LYS A 143 -7.37 -19.46 10.80
CA LYS A 143 -7.13 -20.38 11.91
C LYS A 143 -6.67 -19.64 13.16
N SER A 144 -7.04 -20.16 14.32
CA SER A 144 -6.58 -19.61 15.60
C SER A 144 -5.04 -19.58 15.68
N PRO A 145 -4.45 -18.71 16.53
CA PRO A 145 -3.01 -18.73 16.78
C PRO A 145 -2.45 -20.12 17.11
N ALA A 146 -3.23 -20.96 17.81
CA ALA A 146 -2.87 -22.33 18.10
C ALA A 146 -2.72 -23.20 16.84
N GLY A 147 -3.60 -23.00 15.83
CA GLY A 147 -3.52 -23.70 14.54
C GLY A 147 -2.31 -23.31 13.68
N ASN A 148 -1.76 -22.13 13.92
CA ASN A 148 -0.59 -21.60 13.21
C ASN A 148 0.69 -21.66 14.06
N LYS A 149 0.63 -22.18 15.28
CA LYS A 149 1.73 -22.17 16.25
C LYS A 149 3.05 -22.71 15.71
N LYS A 150 3.00 -23.80 14.94
CA LYS A 150 4.18 -24.42 14.32
C LYS A 150 4.81 -23.49 13.27
N LEU A 151 3.99 -22.81 12.48
CA LEU A 151 4.45 -21.86 11.46
C LEU A 151 5.10 -20.63 12.11
N TYR A 152 4.47 -20.06 13.13
CA TYR A 152 5.04 -18.91 13.85
C TYR A 152 6.35 -19.26 14.58
N LYS A 153 6.47 -20.45 15.16
CA LYS A 153 7.73 -20.88 15.78
C LYS A 153 8.83 -20.99 14.72
N ASN A 154 8.57 -21.66 13.62
CA ASN A 154 9.55 -21.81 12.54
C ASN A 154 9.88 -20.46 11.90
N PHE A 155 8.91 -19.55 11.79
CA PHE A 155 9.09 -18.20 11.25
C PHE A 155 10.07 -17.37 12.09
N ALA A 156 9.92 -17.38 13.42
CA ALA A 156 10.84 -16.70 14.30
C ALA A 156 12.26 -17.29 14.22
N ASP A 157 12.39 -18.63 14.21
CA ASP A 157 13.67 -19.32 14.07
C ASP A 157 14.34 -19.05 12.72
N ASP A 158 13.56 -18.95 11.63
CA ASP A 158 14.06 -18.65 10.29
C ASP A 158 14.53 -17.18 10.18
N LEU A 159 13.80 -16.22 10.78
CA LEU A 159 14.21 -14.82 10.83
C LEU A 159 15.54 -14.62 11.56
N LEU A 160 15.76 -15.35 12.66
CA LEU A 160 17.01 -15.28 13.42
C LEU A 160 18.21 -15.86 12.66
N ARG A 161 17.99 -16.64 11.62
CA ARG A 161 19.04 -17.23 10.76
C ARG A 161 19.43 -16.33 9.58
N ILE A 162 18.68 -15.28 9.30
CA ILE A 162 19.05 -14.31 8.25
C ILE A 162 20.27 -13.54 8.75
N LYS A 163 21.45 -13.93 8.24
CA LYS A 163 22.65 -13.11 8.43
C LYS A 163 22.50 -11.88 7.54
N VAL A 164 22.47 -10.71 8.16
CA VAL A 164 22.64 -9.46 7.44
C VAL A 164 24.10 -9.43 6.98
N SER A 165 24.30 -9.68 5.69
CA SER A 165 25.62 -9.56 5.03
C SER A 165 25.82 -8.13 4.57
#